data_43fea7c466ac884ab30ce41d943fa2fd
#
_entry.id   43fea7c466ac884ab30ce41d943fa2fd
#
_cell.length_a   1.000
_cell.length_b   1.000
_cell.length_c   1.000
_cell.angle_alpha   90.00
_cell.angle_beta   90.00
_cell.angle_gamma   90.00
#
_symmetry.space_group_name_H-M   'P 1'
#
loop_
_entity.id
_entity.type
_entity.pdbx_description
1 polymer ?
#
loop_
_entity_poly.entity_id
_entity_poly.type
_entity_poly.pdbx_seq_one_letter_code
_entity_poly.pdbx_strand_id
1 'polypeptide(L)'
;DYEKMRFSYQEYFERMTDRKSWGKPLSALLGALKMQVEFGLPSIGGKDSMSGTFENIDVPPTLISFAVTMGKTGSIVSPEFKAAGHKVVMLSPDLEQDNSGVGAELPRPASLIRLWEKVAELVREGKVCAAYTPGIGGIAEAIMKMTYGNGIGFDFVSSKADDEAAR
;
A
#
# COMPACT_ATOMS: atom_id res chain seq x y z
N ASP A 1 8.79 6.83 -10.65
CA ASP A 1 7.92 7.81 -11.32
C ASP A 1 6.49 7.26 -11.33
N TYR A 2 5.68 7.64 -10.34
CA TYR A 2 4.33 7.11 -10.15
C TYR A 2 3.40 7.45 -11.33
N GLU A 3 3.55 8.58 -11.98
CA GLU A 3 2.71 9.02 -13.10
C GLU A 3 2.71 8.04 -14.30
N LYS A 4 3.75 7.24 -14.39
CA LYS A 4 3.87 6.19 -15.43
C LYS A 4 3.20 4.88 -15.06
N MET A 5 2.67 4.75 -13.85
CA MET A 5 1.95 3.56 -13.45
C MET A 5 0.69 3.37 -14.26
N ARG A 6 0.39 2.12 -14.53
CA ARG A 6 -0.88 1.67 -15.11
C ARG A 6 -1.40 0.52 -14.29
N PHE A 7 -2.69 0.52 -14.02
CA PHE A 7 -3.32 -0.51 -13.23
C PHE A 7 -3.98 -1.58 -14.09
N SER A 8 -3.97 -2.80 -13.59
CA SER A 8 -4.87 -3.87 -14.02
C SER A 8 -5.55 -4.42 -12.77
N TYR A 9 -6.86 -4.60 -12.83
CA TYR A 9 -7.64 -5.09 -11.71
C TYR A 9 -8.15 -6.49 -11.96
N GLN A 10 -8.24 -7.28 -10.89
CA GLN A 10 -8.85 -8.59 -10.92
C GLN A 10 -9.79 -8.74 -9.74
N GLU A 11 -11.03 -9.13 -10.01
CA GLU A 11 -12.09 -9.25 -9.02
C GLU A 11 -12.57 -10.68 -8.88
N TYR A 12 -12.92 -11.04 -7.65
CA TYR A 12 -13.53 -12.31 -7.30
C TYR A 12 -14.69 -12.06 -6.34
N PHE A 13 -15.88 -12.49 -6.74
CA PHE A 13 -17.10 -12.36 -5.95
C PHE A 13 -17.93 -13.64 -6.02
N GLU A 14 -18.83 -13.80 -5.05
CA GLU A 14 -19.84 -14.84 -5.02
C GLU A 14 -20.74 -14.81 -6.27
N ARG A 15 -21.59 -15.80 -6.40
CA ARG A 15 -22.62 -15.78 -7.47
C ARG A 15 -23.58 -14.61 -7.27
N MET A 16 -23.80 -13.84 -8.32
CA MET A 16 -24.68 -12.67 -8.33
C MET A 16 -26.13 -13.09 -8.40
N THR A 17 -26.84 -13.13 -7.29
CA THR A 17 -28.22 -13.60 -7.20
C THR A 17 -29.22 -12.49 -6.88
N ASP A 18 -28.77 -11.41 -6.28
CA ASP A 18 -29.61 -10.32 -5.80
C ASP A 18 -28.89 -8.94 -5.86
N ARG A 19 -29.60 -7.88 -5.48
CA ARG A 19 -29.04 -6.52 -5.47
C ARG A 19 -27.88 -6.35 -4.49
N LYS A 20 -27.88 -7.08 -3.39
CA LYS A 20 -26.83 -7.01 -2.38
C LYS A 20 -25.52 -7.62 -2.90
N SER A 21 -25.60 -8.78 -3.55
CA SER A 21 -24.44 -9.41 -4.17
C SER A 21 -23.85 -8.54 -5.28
N TRP A 22 -24.68 -7.92 -6.14
CA TRP A 22 -24.23 -6.95 -7.15
C TRP A 22 -23.63 -5.66 -6.55
N GLY A 23 -24.08 -5.25 -5.36
CA GLY A 23 -23.54 -4.08 -4.67
C GLY A 23 -22.07 -4.21 -4.28
N LYS A 24 -21.58 -5.44 -4.04
CA LYS A 24 -20.19 -5.70 -3.60
C LYS A 24 -19.17 -5.33 -4.69
N PRO A 25 -19.23 -5.88 -5.93
CA PRO A 25 -18.32 -5.49 -7.00
C PRO A 25 -18.46 -4.01 -7.36
N LEU A 26 -19.69 -3.47 -7.37
CA LEU A 26 -19.87 -2.04 -7.63
C LEU A 26 -19.13 -1.17 -6.61
N SER A 27 -19.21 -1.50 -5.32
CA SER A 27 -18.50 -0.76 -4.28
C SER A 27 -16.98 -0.84 -4.44
N ALA A 28 -16.44 -2.01 -4.78
CA ALA A 28 -15.02 -2.19 -5.04
C ALA A 28 -14.55 -1.36 -6.23
N LEU A 29 -15.30 -1.38 -7.33
CA LEU A 29 -15.00 -0.59 -8.53
C LEU A 29 -15.09 0.92 -8.29
N LEU A 30 -16.07 1.39 -7.51
CA LEU A 30 -16.17 2.81 -7.15
C LEU A 30 -14.97 3.27 -6.32
N GLY A 31 -14.50 2.45 -5.37
CA GLY A 31 -13.27 2.73 -4.62
C GLY A 31 -12.04 2.80 -5.53
N ALA A 32 -11.88 1.83 -6.43
CA ALA A 32 -10.79 1.82 -7.39
C ALA A 32 -10.86 3.02 -8.35
N LEU A 33 -12.05 3.38 -8.84
CA LEU A 33 -12.24 4.54 -9.72
C LEU A 33 -11.89 5.85 -9.00
N LYS A 34 -12.35 6.03 -7.75
CA LYS A 34 -12.01 7.20 -6.93
C LYS A 34 -10.49 7.42 -6.90
N MET A 35 -9.73 6.37 -6.55
CA MET A 35 -8.28 6.47 -6.46
C MET A 35 -7.62 6.73 -7.81
N GLN A 36 -8.09 6.11 -8.89
CA GLN A 36 -7.57 6.37 -10.24
C GLN A 36 -7.77 7.84 -10.65
N VAL A 37 -8.93 8.41 -10.37
CA VAL A 37 -9.23 9.81 -10.67
C VAL A 37 -8.39 10.76 -9.83
N GLU A 38 -8.28 10.51 -8.53
CA GLU A 38 -7.53 11.37 -7.60
C GLU A 38 -6.03 11.37 -7.86
N PHE A 39 -5.46 10.25 -8.29
CA PHE A 39 -4.04 10.15 -8.62
C PHE A 39 -3.73 10.39 -10.11
N GLY A 40 -4.74 10.51 -10.97
CA GLY A 40 -4.55 10.62 -12.41
C GLY A 40 -3.94 9.35 -13.05
N LEU A 41 -4.16 8.19 -12.46
CA LEU A 41 -3.54 6.92 -12.86
C LEU A 41 -4.58 5.99 -13.48
N PRO A 42 -4.56 5.77 -14.81
CA PRO A 42 -5.55 4.94 -15.47
C PRO A 42 -5.28 3.44 -15.31
N SER A 43 -6.36 2.66 -15.37
CA SER A 43 -6.28 1.23 -15.60
C SER A 43 -6.24 0.92 -17.10
N ILE A 44 -5.51 -0.14 -17.47
CA ILE A 44 -5.39 -0.63 -18.84
C ILE A 44 -6.32 -1.82 -19.13
N GLY A 45 -6.95 -2.35 -18.09
CA GLY A 45 -7.86 -3.49 -18.20
C GLY A 45 -8.01 -4.22 -16.87
N GLY A 46 -8.63 -5.37 -16.94
CA GLY A 46 -8.88 -6.21 -15.81
C GLY A 46 -9.68 -7.45 -16.18
N LYS A 47 -10.09 -8.19 -15.16
CA LYS A 47 -10.88 -9.41 -15.30
C LYS A 47 -11.76 -9.60 -14.06
N ASP A 48 -13.02 -9.96 -14.30
CA ASP A 48 -13.99 -10.23 -13.26
C ASP A 48 -14.30 -11.73 -13.13
N SER A 49 -14.59 -12.16 -11.92
CA SER A 49 -15.16 -13.47 -11.61
C SER A 49 -16.30 -13.28 -10.61
N MET A 50 -17.54 -13.44 -11.09
CA MET A 50 -18.76 -13.21 -10.31
C MET A 50 -19.59 -14.49 -10.13
N SER A 51 -18.94 -15.64 -10.00
CA SER A 51 -19.57 -16.94 -9.78
C SER A 51 -18.76 -17.82 -8.84
N GLY A 52 -18.04 -17.19 -7.91
CA GLY A 52 -17.21 -17.87 -6.91
C GLY A 52 -18.00 -18.46 -5.75
N THR A 53 -19.02 -19.23 -6.05
CA THR A 53 -19.81 -20.00 -5.08
C THR A 53 -19.68 -21.48 -5.40
N PHE A 54 -19.31 -22.25 -4.40
CA PHE A 54 -19.29 -23.71 -4.46
C PHE A 54 -20.09 -24.25 -3.30
N GLU A 55 -21.21 -24.91 -3.60
CA GLU A 55 -22.20 -25.39 -2.61
C GLU A 55 -22.67 -24.22 -1.72
N ASN A 56 -22.29 -24.22 -0.44
CA ASN A 56 -22.58 -23.20 0.57
C ASN A 56 -21.38 -22.31 0.93
N ILE A 57 -20.31 -22.38 0.15
CA ILE A 57 -19.10 -21.60 0.37
C ILE A 57 -18.99 -20.52 -0.70
N ASP A 58 -18.91 -19.28 -0.27
CA ASP A 58 -18.71 -18.13 -1.13
C ASP A 58 -17.25 -17.67 -1.07
N VAL A 59 -16.69 -17.28 -2.22
CA VAL A 59 -15.40 -16.58 -2.24
C VAL A 59 -15.57 -15.23 -1.53
N PRO A 60 -14.63 -14.85 -0.63
CA PRO A 60 -14.68 -13.53 -0.02
C PRO A 60 -14.60 -12.42 -1.09
N PRO A 61 -15.34 -11.31 -0.94
CA PRO A 61 -15.18 -10.16 -1.82
C PRO A 61 -13.72 -9.74 -1.92
N THR A 62 -13.15 -9.81 -3.12
CA THR A 62 -11.72 -9.59 -3.34
C THR A 62 -11.51 -8.71 -4.56
N LEU A 63 -10.75 -7.63 -4.39
CA LEU A 63 -10.21 -6.80 -5.48
C LEU A 63 -8.70 -6.82 -5.40
N ILE A 64 -8.04 -7.27 -6.45
CA ILE A 64 -6.59 -7.27 -6.59
C ILE A 64 -6.20 -6.17 -7.56
N SER A 65 -5.27 -5.31 -7.14
CA SER A 65 -4.71 -4.25 -7.98
C SER A 65 -3.27 -4.61 -8.34
N PHE A 66 -3.00 -4.65 -9.63
CA PHE A 66 -1.66 -4.79 -10.18
C PHE A 66 -1.21 -3.43 -10.71
N ALA A 67 -0.11 -2.91 -10.19
CA ALA A 67 0.51 -1.69 -10.69
C ALA A 67 1.74 -2.04 -11.51
N VAL A 68 1.79 -1.55 -12.75
CA VAL A 68 2.91 -1.77 -13.67
C VAL A 68 3.52 -0.44 -14.06
N THR A 69 4.81 -0.35 -13.99
CA THR A 69 5.59 0.83 -14.43
C THR A 69 6.95 0.39 -14.94
N MET A 70 7.65 1.31 -15.60
CA MET A 70 9.03 1.10 -16.05
C MET A 70 10.00 1.86 -15.16
N GLY A 71 11.14 1.24 -14.85
CA GLY A 71 12.22 1.83 -14.07
C GLY A 71 13.60 1.43 -14.59
N LYS A 72 14.63 2.08 -14.09
CA LYS A 72 16.01 1.67 -14.32
C LYS A 72 16.45 0.78 -13.17
N THR A 73 17.06 -0.36 -13.47
CA THR A 73 17.51 -1.33 -12.46
C THR A 73 18.45 -0.72 -11.42
N GLY A 74 19.32 0.20 -11.82
CA GLY A 74 20.21 0.92 -10.90
C GLY A 74 19.53 1.90 -9.93
N SER A 75 18.22 2.15 -10.11
CA SER A 75 17.43 3.00 -9.20
C SER A 75 16.44 2.18 -8.34
N ILE A 76 16.65 0.87 -8.26
CA ILE A 76 15.82 -0.02 -7.45
C ILE A 76 16.55 -0.32 -6.16
N VAL A 77 15.89 -0.13 -5.03
CA VAL A 77 16.38 -0.52 -3.71
C VAL A 77 15.58 -1.72 -3.21
N SER A 78 16.26 -2.68 -2.62
CA SER A 78 15.62 -3.84 -2.00
C SER A 78 15.29 -3.57 -0.51
N PRO A 79 14.41 -4.36 0.11
CA PRO A 79 13.88 -4.04 1.43
C PRO A 79 14.85 -4.30 2.59
N GLU A 80 15.80 -5.21 2.48
CA GLU A 80 16.68 -5.61 3.57
C GLU A 80 17.67 -4.50 3.99
N PHE A 81 17.98 -4.39 5.28
CA PHE A 81 19.02 -3.50 5.79
C PHE A 81 20.38 -3.84 5.18
N LYS A 82 21.17 -2.80 4.80
CA LYS A 82 22.44 -2.98 4.08
C LYS A 82 23.67 -2.90 4.99
N ALA A 83 23.61 -2.09 6.05
CA ALA A 83 24.71 -1.91 6.98
C ALA A 83 24.20 -1.47 8.34
N ALA A 84 24.92 -1.82 9.41
CA ALA A 84 24.68 -1.33 10.75
C ALA A 84 24.98 0.18 10.87
N GLY A 85 24.33 0.85 11.79
CA GLY A 85 24.51 2.28 12.06
C GLY A 85 23.76 3.24 11.14
N HIS A 86 23.04 2.73 10.12
CA HIS A 86 22.15 3.56 9.32
C HIS A 86 20.90 3.97 10.09
N LYS A 87 20.42 5.18 9.83
CA LYS A 87 19.15 5.65 10.38
C LYS A 87 17.99 5.05 9.59
N VAL A 88 16.96 4.65 10.31
CA VAL A 88 15.67 4.24 9.74
C VAL A 88 14.65 5.34 9.99
N VAL A 89 13.95 5.76 8.96
CA VAL A 89 12.97 6.83 9.01
C VAL A 89 11.62 6.28 8.54
N MET A 90 10.58 6.53 9.31
CA MET A 90 9.22 6.27 8.90
C MET A 90 8.63 7.52 8.23
N LEU A 91 8.07 7.34 7.06
CA LEU A 91 7.35 8.39 6.34
C LEU A 91 5.87 8.00 6.27
N SER A 92 5.01 8.92 6.67
CA SER A 92 3.55 8.71 6.64
C SER A 92 2.89 9.87 5.89
N PRO A 93 1.88 9.60 5.06
CA PRO A 93 1.03 10.65 4.51
C PRO A 93 0.10 11.20 5.59
N ASP A 94 -0.45 12.39 5.35
CA ASP A 94 -1.57 12.89 6.14
C ASP A 94 -2.80 11.99 5.90
N LEU A 95 -3.56 11.73 6.94
CA LEU A 95 -4.76 10.92 6.89
C LEU A 95 -6.01 11.81 6.89
N GLU A 96 -7.09 11.31 6.33
CA GLU A 96 -8.43 11.89 6.43
C GLU A 96 -9.44 10.81 6.83
N GLN A 97 -10.46 11.22 7.56
CA GLN A 97 -11.56 10.33 7.89
C GLN A 97 -12.38 10.03 6.65
N ASP A 98 -12.63 8.76 6.40
CA ASP A 98 -13.56 8.36 5.36
C ASP A 98 -15.01 8.61 5.84
N ASN A 99 -15.74 9.43 5.10
CA ASN A 99 -17.15 9.74 5.38
C ASN A 99 -18.11 8.63 4.98
N SER A 100 -17.62 7.45 4.61
CA SER A 100 -18.45 6.29 4.23
C SER A 100 -19.21 5.65 5.40
N GLY A 101 -18.93 6.05 6.63
CA GLY A 101 -19.49 5.46 7.85
C GLY A 101 -18.76 4.21 8.33
N VAL A 102 -17.71 3.78 7.64
CA VAL A 102 -16.86 2.65 8.06
C VAL A 102 -15.80 3.08 9.07
N GLY A 103 -15.57 4.39 9.20
CA GLY A 103 -14.59 4.96 10.14
C GLY A 103 -13.13 4.69 9.76
N ALA A 104 -12.88 4.36 8.51
CA ALA A 104 -11.52 4.14 8.02
C ALA A 104 -10.78 5.47 7.83
N GLU A 105 -9.53 5.49 8.21
CA GLU A 105 -8.61 6.57 7.87
C GLU A 105 -7.95 6.27 6.53
N LEU A 106 -8.07 7.20 5.60
CA LEU A 106 -7.47 7.10 4.28
C LEU A 106 -6.35 8.12 4.10
N PRO A 107 -5.28 7.79 3.39
CA PRO A 107 -4.25 8.77 3.07
C PRO A 107 -4.81 9.84 2.14
N ARG A 108 -4.53 11.11 2.45
CA ARG A 108 -4.86 12.23 1.56
C ARG A 108 -4.05 12.11 0.26
N PRO A 109 -4.67 12.08 -0.92
CA PRO A 109 -3.98 11.85 -2.18
C PRO A 109 -2.82 12.81 -2.42
N ALA A 110 -3.02 14.11 -2.21
CA ALA A 110 -1.96 15.11 -2.39
C ALA A 110 -0.76 14.90 -1.44
N SER A 111 -0.99 14.43 -0.22
CA SER A 111 0.08 14.13 0.73
C SER A 111 0.83 12.85 0.33
N LEU A 112 0.12 11.84 -0.12
CA LEU A 112 0.71 10.58 -0.59
C LEU A 112 1.55 10.80 -1.86
N ILE A 113 1.08 11.63 -2.79
CA ILE A 113 1.85 12.01 -3.98
C ILE A 113 3.18 12.68 -3.59
N ARG A 114 3.14 13.69 -2.70
CA ARG A 114 4.36 14.34 -2.22
C ARG A 114 5.33 13.37 -1.55
N LEU A 115 4.80 12.40 -0.80
CA LEU A 115 5.60 11.37 -0.17
C LEU A 115 6.29 10.49 -1.22
N TRP A 116 5.58 10.01 -2.23
CA TRP A 116 6.16 9.20 -3.32
C TRP A 116 7.21 9.96 -4.12
N GLU A 117 6.96 11.23 -4.43
CA GLU A 117 7.93 12.08 -5.13
C GLU A 117 9.20 12.25 -4.30
N LYS A 118 9.07 12.49 -2.99
CA LYS A 118 10.22 12.64 -2.09
C LYS A 118 11.03 11.36 -1.96
N VAL A 119 10.37 10.22 -1.80
CA VAL A 119 11.06 8.92 -1.76
C VAL A 119 11.78 8.65 -3.08
N ALA A 120 11.12 8.88 -4.21
CA ALA A 120 11.73 8.70 -5.53
C ALA A 120 12.93 9.61 -5.77
N GLU A 121 12.88 10.86 -5.31
CA GLU A 121 14.02 11.80 -5.33
C GLU A 121 15.19 11.25 -4.51
N LEU A 122 14.96 10.87 -3.26
CA LEU A 122 15.99 10.36 -2.36
C LEU A 122 16.64 9.06 -2.88
N VAL A 123 15.85 8.19 -3.51
CA VAL A 123 16.36 6.97 -4.16
C VAL A 123 17.26 7.34 -5.35
N ARG A 124 16.84 8.29 -6.21
CA ARG A 124 17.66 8.75 -7.34
C ARG A 124 18.97 9.41 -6.91
N GLU A 125 18.96 10.08 -5.77
CA GLU A 125 20.15 10.70 -5.18
C GLU A 125 21.07 9.69 -4.45
N GLY A 126 20.71 8.41 -4.40
CA GLY A 126 21.46 7.37 -3.70
C GLY A 126 21.45 7.50 -2.17
N LYS A 127 20.52 8.27 -1.62
CA LYS A 127 20.38 8.49 -0.16
C LYS A 127 19.59 7.41 0.55
N VAL A 128 18.90 6.53 -0.18
CA VAL A 128 18.11 5.43 0.36
C VAL A 128 18.79 4.12 0.02
N CYS A 129 19.17 3.37 1.04
CA CYS A 129 19.82 2.06 0.89
C CYS A 129 18.81 0.91 0.90
N ALA A 130 17.67 1.08 1.58
CA ALA A 130 16.59 0.11 1.69
C ALA A 130 15.26 0.83 1.88
N ALA A 131 14.16 0.25 1.40
CA ALA A 131 12.82 0.77 1.60
C ALA A 131 11.81 -0.37 1.70
N TYR A 132 10.84 -0.24 2.58
CA TYR A 132 9.75 -1.20 2.76
C TYR A 132 8.46 -0.47 3.08
N THR A 133 7.35 -0.93 2.52
CA THR A 133 6.02 -0.42 2.83
C THR A 133 5.38 -1.34 3.88
N PRO A 134 5.04 -0.83 5.08
CA PRO A 134 4.36 -1.64 6.10
C PRO A 134 3.04 -2.22 5.58
N GLY A 135 2.81 -3.49 5.86
CA GLY A 135 1.57 -4.20 5.56
C GLY A 135 0.65 -4.32 6.78
N ILE A 136 -0.14 -5.40 6.83
CA ILE A 136 -1.11 -5.66 7.91
C ILE A 136 -0.45 -5.73 9.30
N GLY A 137 0.77 -6.26 9.38
CA GLY A 137 1.54 -6.33 10.63
C GLY A 137 2.21 -5.03 11.06
N GLY A 138 2.01 -3.94 10.30
CA GLY A 138 2.49 -2.61 10.63
C GLY A 138 4.02 -2.47 10.66
N ILE A 139 4.50 -1.55 11.47
CA ILE A 139 5.93 -1.22 11.58
C ILE A 139 6.75 -2.40 12.10
N ALA A 140 6.23 -3.14 13.06
CA ALA A 140 6.92 -4.29 13.64
C ALA A 140 7.21 -5.37 12.59
N GLU A 141 6.22 -5.71 11.76
CA GLU A 141 6.40 -6.62 10.63
C GLU A 141 7.41 -6.09 9.62
N ALA A 142 7.32 -4.80 9.26
CA ALA A 142 8.21 -4.18 8.32
C ALA A 142 9.67 -4.26 8.78
N ILE A 143 9.95 -3.84 10.01
CA ILE A 143 11.29 -3.91 10.61
C ILE A 143 11.79 -5.36 10.65
N MET A 144 10.96 -6.30 11.12
CA MET A 144 11.31 -7.72 11.18
C MET A 144 11.73 -8.23 9.79
N LYS A 145 10.96 -7.94 8.75
CA LYS A 145 11.28 -8.36 7.37
C LYS A 145 12.55 -7.72 6.85
N MET A 146 12.79 -6.45 7.18
CA MET A 146 14.02 -5.75 6.78
C MET A 146 15.28 -6.29 7.45
N THR A 147 15.16 -6.93 8.63
CA THR A 147 16.30 -7.55 9.33
C THR A 147 16.74 -8.88 8.74
N TYR A 148 15.84 -9.64 8.08
CA TYR A 148 16.11 -11.01 7.67
C TYR A 148 17.20 -11.16 6.58
N GLY A 149 17.19 -10.28 5.57
CA GLY A 149 17.99 -10.50 4.36
C GLY A 149 19.48 -10.56 4.61
N ASN A 150 20.00 -9.71 5.48
CA ASN A 150 21.43 -9.62 5.81
C ASN A 150 21.74 -9.87 7.29
N GLY A 151 20.77 -10.32 8.08
CA GLY A 151 20.96 -10.59 9.51
C GLY A 151 21.34 -9.37 10.34
N ILE A 152 20.90 -8.18 9.92
CA ILE A 152 21.19 -6.91 10.60
C ILE A 152 20.01 -6.58 11.50
N GLY A 153 20.27 -6.47 12.83
CA GLY A 153 19.28 -6.13 13.83
C GLY A 153 18.83 -4.67 13.77
N PHE A 154 17.85 -4.34 14.59
CA PHE A 154 17.32 -3.00 14.74
C PHE A 154 17.11 -2.65 16.20
N ASP A 155 17.59 -1.49 16.62
CA ASP A 155 17.40 -0.97 17.97
C ASP A 155 16.39 0.18 17.93
N PHE A 156 15.28 0.03 18.67
CA PHE A 156 14.33 1.12 18.89
C PHE A 156 14.92 2.08 19.93
N VAL A 157 15.13 3.33 19.52
CA VAL A 157 15.56 4.38 20.44
C VAL A 157 14.31 5.14 20.88
N SER A 158 13.90 4.95 22.13
CA SER A 158 12.85 5.77 22.76
C SER A 158 13.38 7.20 22.94
N SER A 159 12.66 8.19 22.45
CA SER A 159 12.94 9.57 22.83
C SER A 159 12.41 9.80 24.26
N LYS A 160 13.14 10.55 25.09
CA LYS A 160 12.68 10.88 26.47
C LYS A 160 11.31 11.57 26.51
N ALA A 161 10.87 12.15 25.38
CA ALA A 161 9.55 12.76 25.24
C ALA A 161 8.41 11.72 25.23
N ASP A 162 8.67 10.50 24.75
CA ASP A 162 7.66 9.44 24.72
C ASP A 162 7.41 8.83 26.08
N ASP A 163 8.42 8.84 26.98
CA ASP A 163 8.30 8.34 28.36
C ASP A 163 7.51 9.28 29.27
N GLU A 164 7.47 10.59 28.99
CA GLU A 164 6.65 11.57 29.73
C GLU A 164 5.18 11.56 29.32
N ALA A 165 4.87 11.22 28.07
CA ALA A 165 3.50 11.12 27.58
C ALA A 165 2.79 9.80 27.97
N ALA A 166 3.56 8.79 28.43
CA ALA A 166 3.05 7.49 28.85
C ALA A 166 2.82 7.37 30.37
N ARG A 167 3.05 8.44 31.14
CA ARG A 167 2.79 8.54 32.60
C ARG A 167 1.64 9.47 32.89
#